data_e4cadb82db96e073ffa7e87dc93c467a
#
_entry.id   e4cadb82db96e073ffa7e87dc93c467a
#
_cell.length_a   1.000
_cell.length_b   1.000
_cell.length_c   1.000
_cell.angle_alpha   90.00
_cell.angle_beta   90.00
_cell.angle_gamma   90.00
#
_symmetry.space_group_name_H-M   'P 1'
#
loop_
_entity.id
_entity.type
_entity.pdbx_description
1 polymer ?
#
loop_
_entity_poly.entity_id
_entity_poly.type
_entity_poly.pdbx_seq_one_letter_code
_entity_poly.pdbx_strand_id
1 'polypeptide(L)'
;MKYVIASDIHGSAYYCRLLKKRYEEEKAQKLLLLGDLLYHGARNALPKEYSTLETAAILNSMKSDILCVRGNCDSDVDTMVLEFPIVAAFAILPVGAHTLVLTHGHNEYAVLKEGDVLVNGHFHVPAFERRGVY
;
A
#
# COMPACT_ATOMS: atom_id res chain seq x y z
N MET A 1 2.59 9.73 16.50
CA MET A 1 1.70 9.46 15.34
C MET A 1 1.88 8.02 14.90
N LYS A 2 0.78 7.33 14.61
CA LYS A 2 0.80 5.91 14.24
C LYS A 2 0.27 5.73 12.82
N TYR A 3 0.98 4.97 12.02
CA TYR A 3 0.56 4.58 10.66
C TYR A 3 0.39 3.06 10.58
N VAL A 4 -0.59 2.61 9.82
CA VAL A 4 -0.68 1.23 9.35
C VAL A 4 -0.24 1.21 7.90
N ILE A 5 0.59 0.25 7.55
CA ILE A 5 1.13 0.09 6.19
C ILE A 5 0.68 -1.26 5.64
N ALA A 6 0.18 -1.28 4.43
CA ALA A 6 -0.22 -2.50 3.75
C ALA A 6 0.06 -2.42 2.25
N SER A 7 0.14 -3.56 1.60
CA SER A 7 0.40 -3.69 0.17
C SER A 7 -0.19 -4.99 -0.37
N ASP A 8 -0.34 -5.05 -1.70
CA ASP A 8 -0.62 -6.30 -2.41
C ASP A 8 -1.89 -7.01 -1.91
N ILE A 9 -2.97 -6.24 -1.77
CA ILE A 9 -4.29 -6.74 -1.36
C ILE A 9 -4.90 -7.62 -2.45
N HIS A 10 -4.62 -7.27 -3.72
CA HIS A 10 -5.03 -8.02 -4.91
C HIS A 10 -6.52 -8.41 -4.94
N GLY A 11 -7.39 -7.53 -4.43
CA GLY A 11 -8.83 -7.72 -4.47
C GLY A 11 -9.38 -8.70 -3.44
N SER A 12 -8.60 -9.10 -2.45
CA SER A 12 -9.09 -9.96 -1.37
C SER A 12 -9.94 -9.17 -0.38
N ALA A 13 -11.24 -9.34 -0.46
CA ALA A 13 -12.16 -8.72 0.51
C ALA A 13 -11.91 -9.25 1.92
N TYR A 14 -11.56 -10.52 2.05
CA TYR A 14 -11.22 -11.13 3.33
C TYR A 14 -10.06 -10.40 4.03
N TYR A 15 -8.91 -10.29 3.36
CA TYR A 15 -7.75 -9.62 3.93
C TYR A 15 -7.95 -8.12 4.06
N CYS A 16 -8.73 -7.50 3.17
CA CYS A 16 -9.06 -6.08 3.28
C CYS A 16 -9.92 -5.77 4.53
N ARG A 17 -10.86 -6.66 4.88
CA ARG A 17 -11.61 -6.53 6.13
C ARG A 17 -10.71 -6.66 7.37
N LEU A 18 -9.76 -7.60 7.35
CA LEU A 18 -8.78 -7.74 8.42
C LEU A 18 -7.89 -6.49 8.55
N LEU A 19 -7.48 -5.92 7.41
CA LEU A 19 -6.72 -4.67 7.39
C LEU A 19 -7.50 -3.53 8.03
N LYS A 20 -8.77 -3.36 7.65
CA LYS A 20 -9.63 -2.33 8.25
C LYS A 20 -9.76 -2.52 9.76
N LYS A 21 -10.03 -3.75 10.19
CA LYS A 21 -10.11 -4.08 11.61
C LYS A 21 -8.82 -3.71 12.34
N ARG A 22 -7.66 -4.09 11.80
CA ARG A 22 -6.37 -3.75 12.40
C ARG A 22 -6.15 -2.23 12.44
N TYR A 23 -6.48 -1.52 11.37
CA TYR A 23 -6.37 -0.07 11.31
C TYR A 23 -7.18 0.61 12.44
N GLU A 24 -8.41 0.15 12.66
CA GLU A 24 -9.29 0.66 13.72
C GLU A 24 -8.77 0.31 15.13
N GLU A 25 -8.36 -0.93 15.36
CA GLU A 25 -7.81 -1.40 16.64
C GLU A 25 -6.55 -0.62 17.04
N GLU A 26 -5.67 -0.36 16.08
CA GLU A 26 -4.43 0.40 16.29
C GLU A 26 -4.67 1.91 16.49
N LYS A 27 -5.87 2.40 16.21
CA LYS A 27 -6.21 3.84 16.24
C LYS A 27 -5.21 4.66 15.42
N ALA A 28 -4.83 4.14 14.27
CA ALA A 28 -3.87 4.79 13.39
C ALA A 28 -4.47 6.05 12.76
N GLN A 29 -3.62 7.05 12.51
CA GLN A 29 -4.02 8.31 11.89
C GLN A 29 -3.98 8.24 10.37
N LYS A 30 -3.16 7.36 9.81
CA LYS A 30 -3.05 7.16 8.36
C LYS A 30 -2.89 5.70 8.01
N LEU A 31 -3.45 5.34 6.86
CA LEU A 31 -3.26 4.06 6.20
C LEU A 31 -2.40 4.30 4.94
N LEU A 32 -1.20 3.75 4.94
CA LEU A 32 -0.26 3.86 3.84
C LEU A 32 -0.37 2.60 2.98
N LEU A 33 -0.81 2.75 1.74
CA LEU A 33 -0.98 1.64 0.80
C LEU A 33 0.10 1.69 -0.28
N LEU A 34 0.75 0.57 -0.51
CA LEU A 34 1.90 0.49 -1.41
C LEU A 34 1.54 -0.12 -2.78
N GLY A 35 0.26 -0.11 -3.15
CA GLY A 35 -0.20 -0.54 -4.47
C GLY A 35 -0.69 -1.98 -4.56
N ASP A 36 -1.07 -2.38 -5.77
CA ASP A 36 -1.65 -3.67 -6.12
C ASP A 36 -2.93 -3.98 -5.30
N LEU A 37 -3.92 -3.08 -5.43
CA LEU A 37 -5.07 -3.08 -4.55
C LEU A 37 -6.22 -3.99 -5.03
N LEU A 38 -6.60 -3.95 -6.30
CA LEU A 38 -7.83 -4.59 -6.79
C LEU A 38 -7.57 -5.81 -7.67
N TYR A 39 -6.74 -5.68 -8.72
CA TYR A 39 -6.51 -6.78 -9.65
C TYR A 39 -5.59 -7.84 -9.02
N HIS A 40 -5.97 -9.12 -9.18
CA HIS A 40 -5.21 -10.22 -8.59
C HIS A 40 -3.81 -10.44 -9.21
N GLY A 41 -3.58 -9.91 -10.41
CA GLY A 41 -2.35 -10.14 -11.17
C GLY A 41 -2.41 -11.44 -11.97
N ALA A 42 -2.03 -11.38 -13.26
CA ALA A 42 -2.15 -12.52 -14.18
C ALA A 42 -1.33 -13.76 -13.76
N ARG A 43 -0.30 -13.55 -12.94
CA ARG A 43 0.59 -14.62 -12.47
C ARG A 43 0.18 -15.24 -11.13
N ASN A 44 -0.79 -14.62 -10.44
CA ASN A 44 -1.20 -15.05 -9.12
C ASN A 44 -2.51 -15.85 -9.18
N ALA A 45 -2.65 -16.81 -8.28
CA ALA A 45 -3.94 -17.42 -8.02
C ALA A 45 -4.90 -16.40 -7.40
N LEU A 46 -6.20 -16.63 -7.57
CA LEU A 46 -7.21 -15.79 -6.91
C LEU A 46 -7.05 -15.86 -5.39
N PRO A 47 -6.95 -14.73 -4.71
CA PRO A 47 -6.86 -14.71 -3.27
C PRO A 47 -8.21 -15.04 -2.62
N LYS A 48 -8.18 -15.27 -1.30
CA LYS A 48 -9.37 -15.59 -0.52
C LYS A 48 -10.41 -14.48 -0.62
N GLU A 49 -11.65 -14.88 -0.95
CA GLU A 49 -12.78 -13.98 -1.13
C GLU A 49 -12.46 -12.82 -2.10
N TYR A 50 -11.97 -13.17 -3.28
CA TYR A 50 -11.69 -12.20 -4.32
C TYR A 50 -12.95 -11.48 -4.76
N SER A 51 -12.99 -10.19 -4.54
CA SER A 51 -14.06 -9.29 -5.00
C SER A 51 -13.49 -7.87 -5.10
N THR A 52 -13.28 -7.40 -6.32
CA THR A 52 -12.76 -6.06 -6.56
C THR A 52 -13.70 -4.97 -6.05
N LEU A 53 -15.00 -5.14 -6.24
CA LEU A 53 -15.99 -4.14 -5.81
C LEU A 53 -16.13 -4.08 -4.29
N GLU A 54 -16.13 -5.21 -3.61
CA GLU A 54 -16.20 -5.23 -2.15
C GLU A 54 -14.90 -4.66 -1.54
N THR A 55 -13.75 -5.01 -2.09
CA THR A 55 -12.45 -4.46 -1.66
C THR A 55 -12.42 -2.95 -1.85
N ALA A 56 -12.86 -2.44 -3.00
CA ALA A 56 -12.94 -1.01 -3.25
C ALA A 56 -13.87 -0.30 -2.24
N ALA A 57 -15.03 -0.88 -1.94
CA ALA A 57 -15.97 -0.31 -0.96
C ALA A 57 -15.35 -0.23 0.44
N ILE A 58 -14.63 -1.26 0.87
CA ILE A 58 -13.93 -1.26 2.17
C ILE A 58 -12.86 -0.17 2.21
N LEU A 59 -12.01 -0.07 1.19
CA LEU A 59 -10.96 0.95 1.10
C LEU A 59 -11.57 2.36 1.06
N ASN A 60 -12.61 2.57 0.26
CA ASN A 60 -13.28 3.86 0.16
C ASN A 60 -13.88 4.33 1.50
N SER A 61 -14.25 3.40 2.38
CA SER A 61 -14.72 3.74 3.74
C SER A 61 -13.64 4.39 4.60
N MET A 62 -12.37 4.28 4.21
CA MET A 62 -11.20 4.87 4.90
C MET A 62 -10.49 5.94 4.06
N LYS A 63 -11.08 6.39 2.96
CA LYS A 63 -10.42 7.22 1.93
C LYS A 63 -9.76 8.50 2.44
N SER A 64 -10.32 9.13 3.47
CA SER A 64 -9.77 10.38 4.04
C SER A 64 -8.40 10.18 4.73
N ASP A 65 -8.10 8.95 5.09
CA ASP A 65 -6.88 8.62 5.85
C ASP A 65 -5.85 7.85 5.00
N ILE A 66 -6.18 7.57 3.74
CA ILE A 66 -5.31 6.81 2.85
C ILE A 66 -4.30 7.71 2.14
N LEU A 67 -3.03 7.30 2.17
CA LEU A 67 -1.98 7.72 1.24
C LEU A 67 -1.55 6.49 0.46
N CYS A 68 -1.67 6.54 -0.87
CA CYS A 68 -1.42 5.37 -1.71
C CYS A 68 -0.41 5.66 -2.81
N VAL A 69 0.54 4.75 -3.03
CA VAL A 69 1.38 4.71 -4.22
C VAL A 69 0.88 3.63 -5.17
N ARG A 70 1.16 3.79 -6.47
CA ARG A 70 0.69 2.90 -7.53
C ARG A 70 1.60 1.69 -7.69
N GLY A 71 1.01 0.49 -7.70
CA GLY A 71 1.68 -0.75 -8.02
C GLY A 71 1.62 -1.10 -9.53
N ASN A 72 2.25 -2.20 -9.91
CA ASN A 72 2.27 -2.64 -11.31
C ASN A 72 0.95 -3.25 -11.78
N CYS A 73 0.11 -3.72 -10.87
CA CYS A 73 -1.23 -4.25 -11.19
C CYS A 73 -2.34 -3.20 -11.13
N ASP A 74 -2.06 -2.00 -10.63
CA ASP A 74 -3.05 -0.93 -10.56
C ASP A 74 -3.24 -0.29 -11.94
N SER A 75 -4.49 -0.14 -12.36
CA SER A 75 -4.85 0.34 -13.69
C SER A 75 -5.61 1.67 -13.64
N ASP A 76 -5.75 2.30 -14.80
CA ASP A 76 -6.55 3.54 -14.90
C ASP A 76 -8.02 3.31 -14.54
N VAL A 77 -8.56 2.11 -14.80
CA VAL A 77 -9.94 1.80 -14.44
C VAL A 77 -10.14 1.72 -12.92
N ASP A 78 -9.11 1.38 -12.18
CA ASP A 78 -9.19 1.34 -10.70
C ASP A 78 -9.42 2.74 -10.13
N THR A 79 -8.89 3.79 -10.79
CA THR A 79 -9.11 5.18 -10.39
C THR A 79 -10.55 5.63 -10.54
N MET A 80 -11.38 4.89 -11.30
CA MET A 80 -12.79 5.19 -11.46
C MET A 80 -13.65 4.63 -10.32
N VAL A 81 -13.15 3.66 -9.57
CA VAL A 81 -13.88 3.02 -8.46
C VAL A 81 -13.28 3.35 -7.10
N LEU A 82 -11.98 3.65 -7.01
CA LEU A 82 -11.33 4.09 -5.79
C LEU A 82 -11.49 5.61 -5.63
N GLU A 83 -11.92 6.04 -4.46
CA GLU A 83 -12.22 7.44 -4.16
C GLU A 83 -11.04 8.19 -3.51
N PHE A 84 -9.83 7.70 -3.71
CA PHE A 84 -8.57 8.32 -3.28
C PHE A 84 -7.53 8.20 -4.40
N PRO A 85 -6.49 9.09 -4.43
CA PRO A 85 -5.49 9.06 -5.49
C PRO A 85 -4.62 7.78 -5.47
N ILE A 86 -4.40 7.21 -6.65
CA ILE A 86 -3.53 6.04 -6.89
C ILE A 86 -2.69 6.25 -8.15
N VAL A 87 -1.99 7.36 -8.26
CA VAL A 87 -1.25 7.74 -9.48
C VAL A 87 0.25 7.87 -9.27
N ALA A 88 0.69 8.21 -8.05
CA ALA A 88 2.10 8.44 -7.79
C ALA A 88 2.89 7.12 -7.73
N ALA A 89 4.05 7.09 -8.39
CA ALA A 89 4.94 5.95 -8.38
C ALA A 89 5.67 5.79 -7.04
N PHE A 90 5.85 6.89 -6.31
CA PHE A 90 6.43 6.90 -4.97
C PHE A 90 5.88 8.09 -4.16
N ALA A 91 6.04 8.03 -2.86
CA ALA A 91 5.75 9.16 -1.96
C ALA A 91 6.85 9.30 -0.91
N ILE A 92 7.08 10.52 -0.48
CA ILE A 92 8.05 10.84 0.57
C ILE A 92 7.28 11.40 1.76
N LEU A 93 7.46 10.78 2.91
CA LEU A 93 6.76 11.14 4.13
C LEU A 93 7.75 11.39 5.26
N PRO A 94 7.95 12.66 5.67
CA PRO A 94 8.75 12.96 6.85
C PRO A 94 8.09 12.44 8.13
N VAL A 95 8.86 11.73 8.97
CA VAL A 95 8.39 11.19 10.24
C VAL A 95 9.47 11.44 11.31
N GLY A 96 9.30 12.47 12.10
CA GLY A 96 10.31 12.87 13.08
C GLY A 96 11.63 13.24 12.40
N ALA A 97 12.72 12.60 12.82
CA ALA A 97 14.05 12.80 12.25
C ALA A 97 14.32 11.96 10.98
N HIS A 98 13.38 11.09 10.61
CA HIS A 98 13.53 10.17 9.48
C HIS A 98 12.60 10.53 8.33
N THR A 99 12.90 9.99 7.16
CA THR A 99 12.04 10.09 5.99
C THR A 99 11.64 8.70 5.55
N LEU A 100 10.34 8.45 5.44
CA LEU A 100 9.84 7.24 4.78
C LEU A 100 9.76 7.51 3.27
N VAL A 101 10.34 6.64 2.48
CA VAL A 101 10.17 6.61 1.03
C VAL A 101 9.29 5.41 0.70
N LEU A 102 8.09 5.69 0.24
CA LEU A 102 7.07 4.69 -0.08
C LEU A 102 7.09 4.40 -1.56
N THR A 103 7.17 3.14 -1.93
CA THR A 103 7.12 2.67 -3.31
C THR A 103 6.45 1.30 -3.36
N HIS A 104 5.98 0.86 -4.53
CA HIS A 104 5.50 -0.51 -4.66
C HIS A 104 6.66 -1.52 -4.63
N GLY A 105 7.78 -1.21 -5.25
CA GLY A 105 8.98 -2.05 -5.26
C GLY A 105 9.32 -2.67 -6.61
N HIS A 106 8.46 -2.53 -7.63
CA HIS A 106 8.73 -3.05 -8.98
C HIS A 106 9.68 -2.16 -9.80
N ASN A 107 9.83 -0.92 -9.39
CA ASN A 107 10.78 0.03 -9.96
C ASN A 107 11.70 0.56 -8.85
N GLU A 108 12.95 0.84 -9.20
CA GLU A 108 13.89 1.48 -8.30
C GLU A 108 13.78 3.01 -8.42
N TYR A 109 13.39 3.65 -7.34
CA TYR A 109 13.41 5.11 -7.20
C TYR A 109 14.42 5.45 -6.12
N ALA A 110 15.65 5.69 -6.53
CA ALA A 110 16.76 5.80 -5.61
C ALA A 110 17.14 7.25 -5.33
N VAL A 111 16.40 7.92 -4.46
CA VAL A 111 16.93 9.10 -3.78
C VAL A 111 16.84 8.88 -2.28
N LEU A 112 17.67 7.97 -1.79
CA LEU A 112 17.78 7.62 -0.38
C LEU A 112 19.09 8.19 0.16
N LYS A 113 19.05 8.70 1.36
CA LYS A 113 20.19 9.16 2.13
C LYS A 113 20.28 8.43 3.46
N GLU A 114 21.37 8.61 4.16
CA GLU A 114 21.55 8.01 5.48
C GLU A 114 20.40 8.33 6.43
N GLY A 115 19.83 7.29 7.03
CA GLY A 115 18.72 7.39 7.96
C GLY A 115 17.33 7.37 7.32
N ASP A 116 17.21 7.34 5.99
CA ASP A 116 15.93 7.14 5.32
C ASP A 116 15.44 5.71 5.48
N VAL A 117 14.14 5.52 5.37
CA VAL A 117 13.51 4.19 5.44
C VAL A 117 12.75 3.95 4.14
N LEU A 118 13.20 2.97 3.37
CA LEU A 118 12.47 2.50 2.20
C LEU A 118 11.42 1.48 2.61
N VAL A 119 10.18 1.73 2.21
CA VAL A 119 9.06 0.83 2.47
C VAL A 119 8.46 0.42 1.13
N ASN A 120 8.42 -0.88 0.87
CA ASN A 120 7.88 -1.41 -0.38
C ASN A 120 7.10 -2.71 -0.19
N GLY A 121 6.26 -3.04 -1.15
CA GLY A 121 5.55 -4.31 -1.31
C GLY A 121 6.10 -5.13 -2.47
N HIS A 122 5.21 -5.64 -3.34
CA HIS A 122 5.47 -6.32 -4.60
C HIS A 122 5.97 -7.77 -4.47
N PHE A 123 6.92 -8.06 -3.60
CA PHE A 123 7.59 -9.37 -3.55
C PHE A 123 6.79 -10.44 -2.80
N HIS A 124 5.72 -10.07 -2.11
CA HIS A 124 4.87 -10.96 -1.30
C HIS A 124 5.63 -11.75 -0.20
N VAL A 125 6.78 -11.25 0.20
CA VAL A 125 7.63 -11.85 1.25
C VAL A 125 7.97 -10.76 2.26
N PRO A 126 7.64 -10.97 3.55
CA PRO A 126 8.04 -10.02 4.59
C PRO A 126 9.57 -9.96 4.71
N ALA A 127 10.10 -8.75 4.73
CA ALA A 127 11.53 -8.53 4.93
C ALA A 127 11.77 -7.29 5.76
N PHE A 128 12.82 -7.32 6.54
CA PHE A 128 13.36 -6.16 7.24
C PHE A 128 14.86 -6.26 7.22
N GLU A 129 15.53 -5.33 6.58
CA GLU A 129 16.98 -5.36 6.43
C GLU A 129 17.57 -3.94 6.42
N ARG A 130 18.81 -3.83 6.80
CA ARG A 130 19.60 -2.61 6.64
C ARG A 130 20.48 -2.75 5.40
N ARG A 131 20.41 -1.76 4.51
CA ARG A 131 21.23 -1.72 3.30
C ARG A 131 22.06 -0.44 3.28
N GLY A 132 23.40 -0.58 3.37
CA GLY A 132 24.30 0.56 3.28
C GLY A 132 23.91 1.65 4.27
N VAL A 133 23.39 2.77 3.76
CA VAL A 133 23.06 3.98 4.54
C VAL A 133 21.58 4.09 4.95
N TYR A 134 20.72 3.14 4.51
CA TYR A 134 19.29 3.16 4.80
C TYR A 134 18.74 1.79 5.21
#